data_1c0403bf9863e953c6432942c9af0178
#
_entry.id   1c0403bf9863e953c6432942c9af0178
#
_cell.length_a   1.000
_cell.length_b   1.000
_cell.length_c   1.000
_cell.angle_alpha   90.00
_cell.angle_beta   90.00
_cell.angle_gamma   90.00
#
_symmetry.space_group_name_H-M   'P 1'
#
loop_
_entity.id
_entity.type
_entity.pdbx_description
1 polymer ?
#
loop_
_entity_poly.entity_id
_entity_poly.type
_entity_poly.pdbx_seq_one_letter_code
_entity_poly.pdbx_strand_id
1 'polypeptide(L)'
;SDLHPDCAIVEAGGFVPGYSKGRTPRAVPRRKDWRYRLARIGTLCLSKPRAWVRSGYVDVLKGYGGAMLRPDFLPDSAFDIPELLWTVDDPWLSGNLALNGVGIWLNAEGIVPGERRIARTHALLDFALQGKGRGDANGACYDWFRQNLGVWSDPA
;
A
#
# COMPACT_ATOMS: atom_id res chain seq x y z
N SER A 1 -7.13 -18.03 0.66
CA SER A 1 -8.46 -17.47 0.61
C SER A 1 -9.10 -17.77 -0.74
N ASP A 2 -10.18 -18.53 -0.70
CA ASP A 2 -10.84 -19.11 -1.88
C ASP A 2 -11.58 -18.04 -2.73
N LEU A 3 -11.71 -16.81 -2.23
CA LEU A 3 -12.45 -15.73 -2.90
C LEU A 3 -11.64 -14.97 -3.96
N HIS A 4 -10.31 -14.97 -3.86
CA HIS A 4 -9.42 -14.22 -4.77
C HIS A 4 -8.10 -14.95 -4.98
N PRO A 5 -8.13 -16.13 -5.66
CA PRO A 5 -6.94 -16.98 -5.82
C PRO A 5 -5.82 -16.32 -6.63
N ASP A 6 -6.18 -15.37 -7.51
CA ASP A 6 -5.26 -14.70 -8.45
C ASP A 6 -4.91 -13.28 -8.01
N CYS A 7 -5.03 -12.98 -6.72
CA CYS A 7 -4.72 -11.66 -6.18
C CYS A 7 -3.82 -11.76 -4.95
N ALA A 8 -2.94 -10.79 -4.78
CA ALA A 8 -2.32 -10.54 -3.49
C ALA A 8 -3.38 -9.99 -2.53
N ILE A 9 -3.41 -10.47 -1.28
CA ILE A 9 -4.38 -10.04 -0.27
C ILE A 9 -3.67 -9.24 0.81
N VAL A 10 -4.22 -8.08 1.14
CA VAL A 10 -3.62 -7.16 2.11
C VAL A 10 -4.66 -6.61 3.09
N GLU A 11 -4.23 -6.24 4.28
CA GLU A 11 -5.04 -5.52 5.28
C GLU A 11 -4.78 -4.01 5.27
N ALA A 12 -3.70 -3.58 4.66
CA ALA A 12 -3.38 -2.17 4.45
C ALA A 12 -2.91 -1.93 3.01
N GLY A 13 -3.31 -0.81 2.44
CA GLY A 13 -2.98 -0.49 1.05
C GLY A 13 -3.05 1.00 0.77
N GLY A 14 -2.86 1.36 -0.47
CA GLY A 14 -2.91 2.74 -0.95
C GLY A 14 -3.21 2.83 -2.42
N PHE A 15 -3.34 4.07 -2.88
CA PHE A 15 -3.53 4.40 -4.28
C PHE A 15 -2.34 5.18 -4.80
N VAL A 16 -1.95 4.93 -6.05
CA VAL A 16 -0.90 5.69 -6.73
C VAL A 16 -1.47 7.07 -7.12
N PRO A 17 -0.82 8.16 -6.72
CA PRO A 17 -1.26 9.50 -7.10
C PRO A 17 -1.32 9.68 -8.61
N GLY A 18 -2.44 10.26 -9.11
CA GLY A 18 -2.65 10.50 -10.54
C GLY A 18 -3.01 9.26 -11.36
N TYR A 19 -3.16 8.07 -10.77
CA TYR A 19 -3.58 6.88 -11.47
C TYR A 19 -5.06 6.57 -11.24
N SER A 20 -5.86 6.58 -12.31
CA SER A 20 -7.32 6.41 -12.25
C SER A 20 -7.80 5.04 -12.73
N LYS A 21 -7.00 4.32 -13.52
CA LYS A 21 -7.38 3.07 -14.20
C LYS A 21 -7.13 1.78 -13.40
N GLY A 22 -7.03 1.88 -12.08
CA GLY A 22 -6.91 0.71 -11.23
C GLY A 22 -8.11 -0.24 -11.36
N ARG A 23 -7.89 -1.51 -10.97
CA ARG A 23 -8.94 -2.55 -11.00
C ARG A 23 -10.16 -2.15 -10.17
N THR A 24 -11.32 -2.59 -10.60
CA THR A 24 -12.60 -2.37 -9.91
C THR A 24 -13.17 -3.68 -9.38
N PRO A 25 -13.94 -3.67 -8.25
CA PRO A 25 -14.29 -2.50 -7.44
C PRO A 25 -13.10 -2.01 -6.60
N ARG A 26 -12.92 -0.69 -6.51
CA ARG A 26 -11.86 -0.12 -5.67
C ARG A 26 -12.23 -0.14 -4.19
N ALA A 27 -11.24 -0.33 -3.33
CA ALA A 27 -11.40 -0.21 -1.90
C ALA A 27 -11.80 1.22 -1.53
N VAL A 28 -12.62 1.37 -0.49
CA VAL A 28 -13.10 2.68 -0.05
C VAL A 28 -12.46 3.04 1.30
N PRO A 29 -11.58 4.05 1.32
CA PRO A 29 -10.99 4.51 2.56
C PRO A 29 -12.03 5.25 3.43
N ARG A 30 -11.89 5.16 4.74
CA ARG A 30 -12.71 5.90 5.68
C ARG A 30 -12.31 7.37 5.68
N ARG A 31 -13.29 8.25 5.48
CA ARG A 31 -13.06 9.69 5.64
C ARG A 31 -12.86 10.01 7.12
N LYS A 32 -11.84 10.83 7.41
CA LYS A 32 -11.54 11.33 8.76
C LYS A 32 -12.34 12.62 9.02
N ASP A 33 -13.67 12.52 8.95
CA ASP A 33 -14.61 13.62 9.18
C ASP A 33 -14.88 13.84 10.68
N TRP A 34 -15.81 14.75 11.00
CA TRP A 34 -16.21 15.05 12.37
C TRP A 34 -16.85 13.83 13.07
N ARG A 35 -17.55 12.95 12.32
CA ARG A 35 -18.15 11.71 12.86
C ARG A 35 -17.07 10.74 13.32
N TYR A 36 -15.98 10.62 12.57
CA TYR A 36 -14.80 9.86 12.95
C TYR A 36 -14.18 10.39 14.25
N ARG A 37 -14.10 11.73 14.40
CA ARG A 37 -13.57 12.37 15.61
C ARG A 37 -14.47 12.12 16.82
N LEU A 38 -15.79 12.24 16.67
CA LEU A 38 -16.76 11.94 17.74
C LEU A 38 -16.71 10.47 18.17
N ALA A 39 -16.63 9.53 17.22
CA ALA A 39 -16.50 8.12 17.53
C ALA A 39 -15.23 7.84 18.36
N ARG A 40 -14.12 8.52 18.05
CA ARG A 40 -12.89 8.41 18.84
C ARG A 40 -13.03 8.99 20.25
N ILE A 41 -13.68 10.12 20.41
CA ILE A 41 -13.94 10.74 21.72
C ILE A 41 -14.86 9.84 22.55
N GLY A 42 -15.93 9.30 21.96
CA GLY A 42 -16.86 8.41 22.64
C GLY A 42 -16.24 7.12 23.15
N THR A 43 -15.12 6.67 22.56
CA THR A 43 -14.34 5.53 23.03
C THR A 43 -13.13 5.92 23.86
N LEU A 44 -13.06 7.16 24.38
CA LEU A 44 -11.91 7.72 25.10
C LEU A 44 -10.58 7.50 24.35
N CYS A 45 -10.61 7.51 23.02
CA CYS A 45 -9.49 7.20 22.13
C CYS A 45 -8.88 5.78 22.28
N LEU A 46 -9.54 4.89 23.01
CA LEU A 46 -9.10 3.50 23.22
C LEU A 46 -9.32 2.63 21.96
N SER A 47 -10.34 2.96 21.17
CA SER A 47 -10.63 2.27 19.91
C SER A 47 -10.33 3.15 18.72
N LYS A 48 -9.60 2.59 17.74
CA LYS A 48 -9.32 3.26 16.46
C LYS A 48 -10.26 2.67 15.40
N PRO A 49 -11.18 3.45 14.80
CA PRO A 49 -12.03 2.95 13.75
C PRO A 49 -11.19 2.42 12.58
N ARG A 50 -11.68 1.38 11.90
CA ARG A 50 -11.01 0.79 10.73
C ARG A 50 -10.70 1.86 9.68
N ALA A 51 -9.53 1.76 9.08
CA ALA A 51 -9.07 2.72 8.06
C ALA A 51 -9.87 2.64 6.77
N TRP A 52 -10.48 1.48 6.49
CA TRP A 52 -11.23 1.20 5.28
C TRP A 52 -12.69 0.90 5.61
N VAL A 53 -13.59 1.32 4.72
CA VAL A 53 -15.05 1.13 4.84
C VAL A 53 -15.47 -0.10 4.06
N ARG A 54 -14.86 -0.33 2.90
CA ARG A 54 -15.20 -1.43 2.00
C ARG A 54 -13.94 -2.03 1.39
N SER A 55 -13.90 -3.37 1.35
CA SER A 55 -12.88 -4.15 0.64
C SER A 55 -12.92 -3.89 -0.86
N GLY A 56 -11.80 -4.07 -1.53
CA GLY A 56 -11.66 -3.86 -2.96
C GLY A 56 -10.21 -3.77 -3.39
N TYR A 57 -9.99 -3.48 -4.67
CA TYR A 57 -8.65 -3.35 -5.20
C TYR A 57 -7.98 -2.05 -4.76
N VAL A 58 -6.69 -2.15 -4.51
CA VAL A 58 -5.76 -1.04 -4.26
C VAL A 58 -4.59 -1.13 -5.24
N ASP A 59 -3.85 -0.04 -5.41
CA ASP A 59 -2.72 -0.02 -6.34
C ASP A 59 -1.41 -0.42 -5.65
N VAL A 60 -1.31 -0.14 -4.34
CA VAL A 60 -0.10 -0.37 -3.55
C VAL A 60 -0.44 -1.14 -2.29
N LEU A 61 0.26 -2.24 -2.05
CA LEU A 61 0.24 -2.95 -0.78
C LEU A 61 0.98 -2.14 0.29
N LYS A 62 0.66 -2.38 1.56
CA LYS A 62 1.42 -1.86 2.69
C LYS A 62 1.74 -2.99 3.65
N GLY A 63 2.98 -3.46 3.63
CA GLY A 63 3.45 -4.64 4.35
C GLY A 63 3.24 -4.60 5.85
N TYR A 64 3.25 -3.41 6.47
CA TYR A 64 3.01 -3.26 7.91
C TYR A 64 1.62 -3.77 8.36
N GLY A 65 0.65 -3.83 7.47
CA GLY A 65 -0.70 -4.36 7.75
C GLY A 65 -0.78 -5.87 7.63
N GLY A 66 0.23 -6.49 7.04
CA GLY A 66 0.20 -7.87 6.59
C GLY A 66 -0.15 -7.97 5.12
N ALA A 67 0.60 -8.80 4.41
CA ALA A 67 0.38 -9.10 3.00
C ALA A 67 0.53 -10.60 2.78
N MET A 68 -0.42 -11.19 2.06
CA MET A 68 -0.35 -12.58 1.61
C MET A 68 -0.28 -12.58 0.09
N LEU A 69 0.81 -13.09 -0.45
CA LEU A 69 1.03 -13.23 -1.88
C LEU A 69 1.70 -14.57 -2.18
N ARG A 70 1.45 -15.10 -3.36
CA ARG A 70 2.10 -16.33 -3.82
C ARG A 70 3.44 -15.97 -4.47
N PRO A 71 4.47 -16.81 -4.33
CA PRO A 71 5.78 -16.53 -4.95
C PRO A 71 5.70 -16.34 -6.47
N ASP A 72 4.84 -17.08 -7.17
CA ASP A 72 4.64 -17.03 -8.61
C ASP A 72 3.94 -15.72 -9.10
N PHE A 73 3.48 -14.88 -8.19
CA PHE A 73 2.95 -13.56 -8.53
C PHE A 73 4.05 -12.54 -8.85
N LEU A 74 5.28 -12.81 -8.42
CA LEU A 74 6.42 -11.93 -8.62
C LEU A 74 7.33 -12.50 -9.72
N PRO A 75 7.69 -11.69 -10.73
CA PRO A 75 8.71 -12.08 -11.70
C PRO A 75 10.09 -12.12 -11.04
N ASP A 76 11.04 -12.87 -11.60
CA ASP A 76 12.40 -12.96 -11.08
C ASP A 76 13.06 -11.56 -10.97
N SER A 77 12.76 -10.66 -11.88
CA SER A 77 13.22 -9.27 -11.86
C SER A 77 12.75 -8.46 -10.65
N ALA A 78 11.76 -8.94 -9.90
CA ALA A 78 11.32 -8.28 -8.68
C ALA A 78 12.39 -8.29 -7.57
N PHE A 79 13.38 -9.17 -7.68
CA PHE A 79 14.49 -9.28 -6.74
C PHE A 79 15.71 -8.42 -7.13
N ASP A 80 15.71 -7.86 -8.35
CA ASP A 80 16.72 -6.94 -8.85
C ASP A 80 16.33 -5.48 -8.55
N ILE A 81 16.30 -5.13 -7.26
CA ILE A 81 15.86 -3.81 -6.80
C ILE A 81 16.94 -2.77 -7.11
N PRO A 82 16.65 -1.70 -7.88
CA PRO A 82 17.59 -0.60 -8.09
C PRO A 82 18.01 0.03 -6.75
N GLU A 83 19.29 0.38 -6.61
CA GLU A 83 19.86 0.91 -5.37
C GLU A 83 19.07 2.09 -4.79
N LEU A 84 18.57 2.98 -5.66
CA LEU A 84 17.74 4.12 -5.28
C LEU A 84 16.41 3.71 -4.62
N LEU A 85 15.92 2.49 -4.88
CA LEU A 85 14.59 2.01 -4.45
C LEU A 85 14.66 1.00 -3.30
N TRP A 86 15.83 0.74 -2.75
CA TRP A 86 16.04 -0.23 -1.65
C TRP A 86 15.19 0.04 -0.40
N THR A 87 14.79 1.29 -0.18
CA THR A 87 14.05 1.71 1.02
C THR A 87 12.53 1.68 0.84
N VAL A 88 12.04 1.29 -0.34
CA VAL A 88 10.62 1.37 -0.73
C VAL A 88 10.07 0.04 -1.26
N ASP A 89 10.18 -0.98 -0.42
CA ASP A 89 9.71 -2.34 -0.69
C ASP A 89 8.23 -2.41 -1.09
N ASP A 90 7.35 -1.73 -0.38
CA ASP A 90 5.90 -1.72 -0.63
C ASP A 90 5.55 -1.27 -2.07
N PRO A 91 5.97 -0.08 -2.55
CA PRO A 91 5.78 0.36 -3.93
C PRO A 91 6.48 -0.55 -4.96
N TRP A 92 7.70 -1.02 -4.66
CA TRP A 92 8.45 -1.89 -5.56
C TRP A 92 7.73 -3.21 -5.81
N LEU A 93 7.33 -3.91 -4.76
CA LEU A 93 6.57 -5.16 -4.87
C LEU A 93 5.24 -4.94 -5.59
N SER A 94 4.55 -3.82 -5.27
CA SER A 94 3.26 -3.49 -5.90
C SER A 94 3.39 -3.24 -7.40
N GLY A 95 4.45 -2.57 -7.83
CA GLY A 95 4.74 -2.34 -9.24
C GLY A 95 5.01 -3.63 -9.99
N ASN A 96 5.77 -4.56 -9.40
CA ASN A 96 6.01 -5.87 -9.98
C ASN A 96 4.75 -6.74 -10.05
N LEU A 97 3.87 -6.70 -9.04
CA LEU A 97 2.57 -7.34 -9.11
C LEU A 97 1.72 -6.77 -10.24
N ALA A 98 1.68 -5.44 -10.39
CA ALA A 98 0.95 -4.77 -11.46
C ALA A 98 1.53 -5.12 -12.85
N LEU A 99 2.85 -5.17 -13.00
CA LEU A 99 3.54 -5.59 -14.22
C LEU A 99 3.15 -7.02 -14.62
N ASN A 100 3.05 -7.91 -13.65
CA ASN A 100 2.65 -9.31 -13.86
C ASN A 100 1.11 -9.50 -13.95
N GLY A 101 0.36 -8.41 -14.01
CA GLY A 101 -1.10 -8.44 -14.13
C GLY A 101 -1.82 -8.93 -12.87
N VAL A 102 -1.15 -9.02 -11.73
CA VAL A 102 -1.72 -9.47 -10.45
C VAL A 102 -2.38 -8.30 -9.72
N GLY A 103 -3.64 -8.47 -9.32
CA GLY A 103 -4.37 -7.49 -8.52
C GLY A 103 -3.97 -7.54 -7.04
N ILE A 104 -4.15 -6.42 -6.35
CA ILE A 104 -3.98 -6.34 -4.91
C ILE A 104 -5.35 -6.11 -4.28
N TRP A 105 -5.87 -7.12 -3.57
CA TRP A 105 -7.17 -7.04 -2.90
C TRP A 105 -6.99 -6.66 -1.45
N LEU A 106 -7.60 -5.54 -1.05
CA LEU A 106 -7.62 -5.08 0.33
C LEU A 106 -8.82 -5.64 1.07
N ASN A 107 -8.58 -6.32 2.18
CA ASN A 107 -9.59 -6.76 3.12
C ASN A 107 -9.84 -5.67 4.17
N ALA A 108 -10.98 -4.97 4.08
CA ALA A 108 -11.35 -3.92 5.02
C ALA A 108 -11.74 -4.44 6.41
N GLU A 109 -11.97 -5.74 6.57
CA GLU A 109 -12.33 -6.37 7.84
C GLU A 109 -11.10 -6.75 8.67
N GLY A 110 -9.92 -6.77 8.07
CA GLY A 110 -8.67 -7.08 8.72
C GLY A 110 -8.32 -6.09 9.85
N ILE A 111 -7.53 -6.56 10.79
CA ILE A 111 -7.05 -5.76 11.93
C ILE A 111 -5.62 -5.31 11.62
N VAL A 112 -5.48 -4.04 11.23
CA VAL A 112 -4.15 -3.45 11.04
C VAL A 112 -3.49 -3.26 12.40
N PRO A 113 -2.25 -3.77 12.60
CA PRO A 113 -1.52 -3.59 13.86
C PRO A 113 -1.39 -2.12 14.23
N GLY A 114 -1.62 -1.80 15.51
CA GLY A 114 -1.41 -0.46 16.03
C GLY A 114 0.07 -0.17 16.25
N GLU A 115 0.52 1.05 15.93
CA GLU A 115 1.86 1.51 16.28
C GLU A 115 2.01 1.56 17.80
N ARG A 116 2.98 0.84 18.36
CA ARG A 116 3.38 0.98 19.76
C ARG A 116 4.35 2.16 19.91
N ARG A 117 4.27 2.87 21.04
CA ARG A 117 5.13 4.03 21.35
C ARG A 117 6.64 3.72 21.24
N ILE A 118 7.04 2.50 21.56
CA ILE A 118 8.44 2.03 21.49
C ILE A 118 8.92 1.89 20.04
N ALA A 119 8.04 1.62 19.08
CA ALA A 119 8.39 1.50 17.66
C ALA A 119 8.68 2.85 16.99
N ARG A 120 8.46 3.97 17.68
CA ARG A 120 8.74 5.32 17.15
C ARG A 120 10.20 5.76 17.26
N THR A 121 10.96 5.17 18.18
CA THR A 121 12.39 5.39 18.29
C THR A 121 13.07 4.50 17.25
N HIS A 122 13.61 5.08 16.19
CA HIS A 122 14.22 4.38 15.02
C HIS A 122 13.19 3.82 14.02
N ALA A 123 12.04 4.46 13.85
CA ALA A 123 11.09 4.06 12.83
C ALA A 123 11.68 4.29 11.43
N LEU A 124 11.57 3.28 10.55
CA LEU A 124 11.92 3.40 9.12
C LEU A 124 11.19 4.58 8.42
N LEU A 125 10.11 5.05 9.01
CA LEU A 125 9.36 6.24 8.55
C LEU A 125 10.18 7.53 8.61
N ASP A 126 11.13 7.62 9.55
CA ASP A 126 11.97 8.80 9.77
C ASP A 126 13.33 8.68 9.06
N PHE A 127 13.54 7.56 8.34
CA PHE A 127 14.77 7.34 7.60
C PHE A 127 14.77 8.17 6.31
N ALA A 128 15.75 9.06 6.19
CA ALA A 128 16.01 9.82 4.99
C ALA A 128 17.33 9.36 4.36
N LEU A 129 17.30 8.99 3.09
CA LEU A 129 18.50 8.69 2.32
C LEU A 129 18.83 9.90 1.44
N GLN A 130 20.05 10.41 1.54
CA GLN A 130 20.51 11.58 0.77
C GLN A 130 19.56 12.81 0.88
N GLY A 131 18.96 13.05 2.05
CA GLY A 131 18.05 14.16 2.28
C GLY A 131 16.63 14.00 1.73
N LYS A 132 16.30 12.86 1.12
CA LYS A 132 14.96 12.54 0.63
C LYS A 132 14.23 11.63 1.61
N GLY A 133 13.04 12.05 2.03
CA GLY A 133 12.18 11.26 2.91
C GLY A 133 11.51 10.10 2.18
N ARG A 134 10.90 9.17 2.94
CA ARG A 134 10.20 8.01 2.39
C ARG A 134 9.09 8.37 1.38
N GLY A 135 8.43 9.51 1.55
CA GLY A 135 7.42 10.00 0.62
C GLY A 135 8.00 10.30 -0.77
N ASP A 136 9.16 10.91 -0.81
CA ASP A 136 9.87 11.24 -2.06
C ASP A 136 10.39 9.97 -2.74
N ALA A 137 10.87 9.00 -1.95
CA ALA A 137 11.32 7.70 -2.47
C ALA A 137 10.16 6.87 -3.04
N ASN A 138 8.98 6.91 -2.41
CA ASN A 138 7.78 6.27 -2.96
C ASN A 138 7.38 6.92 -4.29
N GLY A 139 7.40 8.26 -4.38
CA GLY A 139 7.14 9.00 -5.61
C GLY A 139 8.11 8.61 -6.72
N ALA A 140 9.40 8.58 -6.41
CA ALA A 140 10.45 8.16 -7.35
C ALA A 140 10.22 6.73 -7.86
N CYS A 141 9.75 5.81 -7.00
CA CYS A 141 9.44 4.44 -7.40
C CYS A 141 8.24 4.39 -8.36
N TYR A 142 7.17 5.15 -8.11
CA TYR A 142 6.03 5.23 -9.03
C TYR A 142 6.45 5.80 -10.39
N ASP A 143 7.27 6.85 -10.38
CA ASP A 143 7.74 7.47 -11.61
C ASP A 143 8.69 6.55 -12.39
N TRP A 144 9.51 5.78 -11.69
CA TRP A 144 10.36 4.76 -12.31
C TRP A 144 9.54 3.71 -13.07
N PHE A 145 8.48 3.16 -12.43
CA PHE A 145 7.58 2.19 -13.07
C PHE A 145 6.83 2.78 -14.26
N ARG A 146 6.38 4.03 -14.16
CA ARG A 146 5.73 4.74 -15.27
C ARG A 146 6.64 4.92 -16.47
N GLN A 147 7.86 5.38 -16.22
CA GLN A 147 8.82 5.73 -17.28
C GLN A 147 9.45 4.51 -17.94
N ASN A 148 9.77 3.49 -17.17
CA ASN A 148 10.53 2.34 -17.66
C ASN A 148 9.64 1.17 -18.11
N LEU A 149 8.47 0.98 -17.48
CA LEU A 149 7.64 -0.20 -17.68
C LEU A 149 6.18 0.12 -18.03
N GLY A 150 5.80 1.39 -18.14
CA GLY A 150 4.44 1.82 -18.47
C GLY A 150 3.38 1.46 -17.42
N VAL A 151 3.81 0.96 -16.24
CA VAL A 151 2.92 0.60 -15.13
C VAL A 151 2.40 1.88 -14.48
N TRP A 152 1.11 1.92 -14.13
CA TRP A 152 0.43 3.07 -13.54
C TRP A 152 0.42 4.34 -14.42
N SER A 153 0.61 4.19 -15.71
CA SER A 153 0.42 5.26 -16.68
C SER A 153 -1.05 5.36 -17.05
N ASP A 154 -1.62 6.56 -16.97
CA ASP A 154 -2.88 6.84 -17.65
C ASP A 154 -2.52 7.07 -19.12
N PRO A 155 -3.13 6.36 -20.09
CA PRO A 155 -2.95 6.68 -21.49
C PRO A 155 -3.44 8.11 -21.75
N ALA A 156 -2.65 8.82 -22.52
CA ALA A 156 -2.96 10.16 -23.01
C ALA A 156 -4.30 10.21 -23.75
#